data_dce3c1d4fc734533d328b73657224dbc
#
_entry.id   dce3c1d4fc734533d328b73657224dbc
#
_cell.length_a   1.000
_cell.length_b   1.000
_cell.length_c   1.000
_cell.angle_alpha   90.00
_cell.angle_beta   90.00
_cell.angle_gamma   90.00
#
_symmetry.space_group_name_H-M   'P 1'
#
loop_
_entity.id
_entity.type
_entity.pdbx_description
1 polymer ?
#
loop_
_entity_poly.entity_id
_entity_poly.type
_entity_poly.pdbx_seq_one_letter_code
_entity_poly.pdbx_strand_id
1 'polypeptide(L)'
;MARAPIMGAGGIVVRDGPRPLIALVQRRKDDAWVLPKGKLKRKEEPVAAAEREVVEETGFAVEIREYLGAISYKAGRKPKLVEFWRMQAVSNIGRKPARDIKAVQWLPLDAAIARLELPLEQLFLRNVGPRALAKAPPAAEAPIAAPPPAALDTPAVPEAPTIMLAPQPRKGFLQLILDAFALRRRSRA
;
A
#
# COMPACT_ATOMS: atom_id res chain seq x y z
N MET A 1 28.22 2.71 -0.92
CA MET A 1 27.06 2.07 -1.60
C MET A 1 25.84 2.11 -0.69
N ALA A 2 24.72 2.64 -1.14
CA ALA A 2 23.46 2.63 -0.39
C ALA A 2 22.95 1.20 -0.27
N ARG A 3 22.62 0.75 0.95
CA ARG A 3 22.05 -0.58 1.16
C ARG A 3 20.61 -0.62 0.63
N ALA A 4 20.26 -1.69 -0.09
CA ALA A 4 18.89 -1.90 -0.57
C ALA A 4 17.88 -1.84 0.58
N PRO A 5 16.71 -1.21 0.38
CA PRO A 5 15.67 -1.11 1.40
C PRO A 5 15.11 -2.49 1.76
N ILE A 6 14.66 -2.63 3.00
CA ILE A 6 13.83 -3.76 3.41
C ILE A 6 12.43 -3.48 2.88
N MET A 7 11.92 -4.35 2.01
CA MET A 7 10.56 -4.26 1.51
C MET A 7 9.58 -4.93 2.47
N GLY A 8 8.46 -4.29 2.68
CA GLY A 8 7.36 -4.79 3.49
C GLY A 8 6.01 -4.45 2.84
N ALA A 9 4.98 -5.16 3.25
CA ALA A 9 3.62 -4.94 2.79
C ALA A 9 2.62 -5.20 3.91
N GLY A 10 1.46 -4.55 3.86
CA GLY A 10 0.42 -4.69 4.87
C GLY A 10 -0.92 -4.11 4.42
N GLY A 11 -1.88 -4.05 5.34
CA GLY A 11 -3.23 -3.61 5.03
C GLY A 11 -3.84 -2.65 6.06
N ILE A 12 -4.69 -1.76 5.57
CA ILE A 12 -5.73 -1.13 6.38
C ILE A 12 -6.96 -2.04 6.27
N VAL A 13 -7.13 -2.88 7.28
CA VAL A 13 -8.20 -3.88 7.31
C VAL A 13 -9.45 -3.27 7.91
N VAL A 14 -10.51 -3.23 7.12
CA VAL A 14 -11.79 -2.64 7.50
C VAL A 14 -12.82 -3.73 7.74
N ARG A 15 -13.56 -3.64 8.82
CA ARG A 15 -14.79 -4.40 9.06
C ARG A 15 -15.97 -3.47 8.93
N ASP A 16 -16.87 -3.80 8.01
CA ASP A 16 -18.10 -3.03 7.82
C ASP A 16 -19.06 -3.17 8.99
N GLY A 17 -19.93 -2.19 9.13
CA GLY A 17 -20.94 -2.10 10.15
C GLY A 17 -21.52 -0.68 10.24
N PRO A 18 -22.44 -0.41 11.16
CA PRO A 18 -22.96 0.94 11.40
C PRO A 18 -21.85 1.96 11.73
N ARG A 19 -20.79 1.48 12.35
CA ARG A 19 -19.53 2.19 12.56
C ARG A 19 -18.40 1.29 12.07
N PRO A 20 -17.79 1.57 10.92
CA PRO A 20 -16.69 0.78 10.40
C PRO A 20 -15.50 0.75 11.36
N LEU A 21 -14.86 -0.41 11.48
CA LEU A 21 -13.74 -0.62 12.39
C LEU A 21 -12.47 -0.98 11.62
N ILE A 22 -11.35 -0.53 12.12
CA ILE A 22 -10.00 -0.82 11.59
C ILE A 22 -9.28 -1.78 12.54
N ALA A 23 -8.64 -2.81 11.99
CA ALA A 23 -7.82 -3.73 12.76
C ALA A 23 -6.45 -3.13 13.07
N LEU A 24 -6.06 -3.21 14.32
CA LEU A 24 -4.69 -3.02 14.79
C LEU A 24 -4.19 -4.30 15.44
N VAL A 25 -2.88 -4.50 15.39
CA VAL A 25 -2.22 -5.64 16.04
C VAL A 25 -1.22 -5.15 17.09
N GLN A 26 -1.14 -5.86 18.23
CA GLN A 26 -0.15 -5.60 19.25
C GLN A 26 1.02 -6.56 19.10
N ARG A 27 2.21 -6.02 18.87
CA ARG A 27 3.43 -6.83 18.78
C ARG A 27 3.89 -7.30 20.15
N ARG A 28 4.26 -8.55 20.25
CA ARG A 28 4.72 -9.15 21.52
C ARG A 28 6.09 -8.65 21.98
N LYS A 29 6.97 -8.26 21.07
CA LYS A 29 8.37 -7.88 21.36
C LYS A 29 8.52 -6.54 22.10
N ASP A 30 7.58 -5.61 21.89
CA ASP A 30 7.65 -4.24 22.39
C ASP A 30 6.28 -3.69 22.81
N ASP A 31 5.27 -4.55 22.86
CA ASP A 31 3.87 -4.24 23.18
C ASP A 31 3.21 -3.16 22.30
N ALA A 32 3.93 -2.71 21.24
CA ALA A 32 3.47 -1.63 20.38
C ALA A 32 2.26 -2.02 19.52
N TRP A 33 1.27 -1.13 19.46
CA TRP A 33 0.14 -1.22 18.56
C TRP A 33 0.48 -0.64 17.19
N VAL A 34 0.32 -1.42 16.15
CA VAL A 34 0.70 -1.09 14.79
C VAL A 34 -0.36 -1.57 13.77
N LEU A 35 -0.26 -1.06 12.55
CA LEU A 35 -0.98 -1.62 11.41
C LEU A 35 -0.42 -3.01 11.06
N PRO A 36 -1.28 -4.00 10.71
CA PRO A 36 -0.83 -5.33 10.33
C PRO A 36 0.02 -5.28 9.05
N LYS A 37 1.25 -5.79 9.12
CA LYS A 37 2.24 -5.76 8.04
C LYS A 37 3.47 -6.61 8.35
N GLY A 38 4.10 -7.12 7.32
CA GLY A 38 5.35 -7.84 7.47
C GLY A 38 6.35 -7.63 6.34
N LYS A 39 7.36 -8.48 6.26
CA LYS A 39 8.40 -8.43 5.24
C LYS A 39 8.00 -9.29 4.05
N LEU A 40 8.36 -8.83 2.84
CA LEU A 40 8.26 -9.68 1.67
C LEU A 40 9.21 -10.87 1.79
N LYS A 41 8.73 -12.04 1.39
CA LYS A 41 9.57 -13.22 1.14
C LYS A 41 10.32 -13.06 -0.19
N ARG A 42 11.30 -13.92 -0.42
CA ARG A 42 12.05 -13.89 -1.68
C ARG A 42 11.12 -14.12 -2.87
N LYS A 43 11.13 -13.22 -3.84
CA LYS A 43 10.28 -13.25 -5.05
C LYS A 43 8.78 -13.18 -4.78
N GLU A 44 8.37 -12.69 -3.62
CA GLU A 44 6.97 -12.50 -3.30
C GLU A 44 6.51 -11.14 -3.80
N GLU A 45 5.35 -11.11 -4.46
CA GLU A 45 4.71 -9.85 -4.88
C GLU A 45 4.19 -9.09 -3.67
N PRO A 46 4.32 -7.75 -3.63
CA PRO A 46 3.92 -6.95 -2.48
C PRO A 46 2.47 -7.15 -2.06
N VAL A 47 1.56 -7.26 -3.00
CA VAL A 47 0.13 -7.47 -2.73
C VAL A 47 -0.14 -8.84 -2.08
N ALA A 48 0.53 -9.89 -2.54
CA ALA A 48 0.42 -11.23 -1.95
C ALA A 48 1.03 -11.28 -0.54
N ALA A 49 2.17 -10.59 -0.34
CA ALA A 49 2.77 -10.43 0.99
C ALA A 49 1.83 -9.70 1.95
N ALA A 50 1.15 -8.65 1.49
CA ALA A 50 0.20 -7.87 2.29
C ALA A 50 -0.96 -8.74 2.76
N GLU A 51 -1.57 -9.53 1.86
CA GLU A 51 -2.65 -10.45 2.20
C GLU A 51 -2.19 -11.49 3.23
N ARG A 52 -1.08 -12.17 2.94
CA ARG A 52 -0.52 -13.20 3.83
C ARG A 52 -0.24 -12.67 5.23
N GLU A 53 0.46 -11.53 5.35
CA GLU A 53 0.79 -10.93 6.64
C GLU A 53 -0.46 -10.51 7.41
N VAL A 54 -1.44 -9.91 6.74
CA VAL A 54 -2.71 -9.53 7.37
C VAL A 54 -3.45 -10.76 7.90
N VAL A 55 -3.56 -11.82 7.10
CA VAL A 55 -4.20 -13.08 7.53
C VAL A 55 -3.43 -13.73 8.69
N GLU A 56 -2.10 -13.75 8.63
CA GLU A 56 -1.24 -14.31 9.68
C GLU A 56 -1.33 -13.51 10.99
N GLU A 57 -1.36 -12.18 10.93
CA GLU A 57 -1.36 -11.33 12.11
C GLU A 57 -2.75 -11.10 12.72
N THR A 58 -3.81 -11.09 11.90
CA THR A 58 -5.17 -10.80 12.39
C THR A 58 -6.03 -12.05 12.61
N GLY A 59 -5.76 -13.14 11.89
CA GLY A 59 -6.61 -14.33 11.88
C GLY A 59 -7.90 -14.17 11.05
N PHE A 60 -8.00 -13.13 10.24
CA PHE A 60 -9.14 -12.88 9.37
C PHE A 60 -8.79 -13.10 7.90
N ALA A 61 -9.69 -13.75 7.16
CA ALA A 61 -9.67 -13.72 5.71
C ALA A 61 -10.06 -12.31 5.24
N VAL A 62 -9.38 -11.84 4.19
CA VAL A 62 -9.58 -10.49 3.67
C VAL A 62 -9.75 -10.50 2.15
N GLU A 63 -10.47 -9.52 1.64
CA GLU A 63 -10.48 -9.18 0.23
C GLU A 63 -9.64 -7.92 0.02
N ILE A 64 -8.64 -8.02 -0.86
CA ILE A 64 -7.82 -6.89 -1.24
C ILE A 64 -8.65 -5.95 -2.12
N ARG A 65 -8.54 -4.66 -1.85
CA ARG A 65 -9.20 -3.61 -2.62
C ARG A 65 -8.12 -2.73 -3.29
N GLU A 66 -8.07 -1.48 -2.97
CA GLU A 66 -7.20 -0.51 -3.62
C GLU A 66 -5.86 -0.31 -2.91
N TYR A 67 -4.86 0.10 -3.66
CA TYR A 67 -3.59 0.56 -3.11
C TYR A 67 -3.76 1.93 -2.44
N LEU A 68 -3.30 2.07 -1.21
CA LEU A 68 -3.44 3.30 -0.42
C LEU A 68 -2.18 4.15 -0.39
N GLY A 69 -1.01 3.55 -0.57
CA GLY A 69 0.26 4.25 -0.50
C GLY A 69 1.32 3.47 0.24
N ALA A 70 2.44 4.13 0.53
CA ALA A 70 3.57 3.54 1.24
C ALA A 70 4.15 4.50 2.28
N ILE A 71 4.76 3.92 3.32
CA ILE A 71 5.57 4.65 4.29
C ILE A 71 7.01 4.18 4.22
N SER A 72 7.97 5.12 4.40
CA SER A 72 9.39 4.81 4.43
C SER A 72 10.01 5.34 5.71
N TYR A 73 10.78 4.50 6.39
CA TYR A 73 11.48 4.84 7.63
C TYR A 73 12.78 4.05 7.80
N LYS A 74 13.61 4.46 8.77
CA LYS A 74 14.82 3.71 9.12
C LYS A 74 14.47 2.58 10.09
N ALA A 75 14.79 1.34 9.73
CA ALA A 75 14.77 0.18 10.63
C ALA A 75 16.22 -0.18 10.99
N GLY A 76 16.70 0.38 12.11
CA GLY A 76 18.11 0.34 12.45
C GLY A 76 18.95 1.08 11.41
N ARG A 77 19.93 0.39 10.80
CA ARG A 77 20.82 0.98 9.77
C ARG A 77 20.30 0.83 8.33
N LYS A 78 19.13 0.24 8.12
CA LYS A 78 18.58 -0.02 6.77
C LYS A 78 17.31 0.80 6.57
N PRO A 79 17.11 1.38 5.38
CA PRO A 79 15.81 1.91 5.00
C PRO A 79 14.79 0.78 4.90
N LYS A 80 13.56 1.02 5.33
CA LYS A 80 12.43 0.11 5.16
C LYS A 80 11.32 0.87 4.44
N LEU A 81 10.75 0.26 3.40
CA LEU A 81 9.57 0.70 2.68
C LEU A 81 8.45 -0.29 2.93
N VAL A 82 7.28 0.20 3.31
CA VAL A 82 6.09 -0.64 3.54
C VAL A 82 4.95 -0.08 2.71
N GLU A 83 4.40 -0.91 1.86
CA GLU A 83 3.24 -0.63 1.02
C GLU A 83 1.96 -1.11 1.68
N PHE A 84 0.87 -0.35 1.52
CA PHE A 84 -0.42 -0.64 2.16
C PHE A 84 -1.57 -0.67 1.16
N TRP A 85 -2.44 -1.65 1.34
CA TRP A 85 -3.70 -1.81 0.62
C TRP A 85 -4.89 -1.66 1.55
N ARG A 86 -6.00 -1.13 1.03
CA ARG A 86 -7.30 -1.29 1.66
C ARG A 86 -7.71 -2.75 1.55
N MET A 87 -8.16 -3.32 2.66
CA MET A 87 -8.62 -4.69 2.72
C MET A 87 -9.95 -4.77 3.47
N GLN A 88 -10.87 -5.54 2.93
CA GLN A 88 -12.15 -5.82 3.57
C GLN A 88 -12.06 -7.11 4.35
N ALA A 89 -12.36 -7.09 5.65
CA ALA A 89 -12.48 -8.30 6.45
C ALA A 89 -13.72 -9.09 6.00
N VAL A 90 -13.51 -10.35 5.62
CA VAL A 90 -14.59 -11.25 5.16
C VAL A 90 -15.09 -12.12 6.29
N SER A 91 -14.20 -12.88 6.92
CA SER A 91 -14.56 -13.83 7.97
C SER A 91 -13.40 -14.07 8.93
N ASN A 92 -13.74 -14.40 10.18
CA ASN A 92 -12.77 -14.97 11.10
C ASN A 92 -12.56 -16.44 10.72
N ILE A 93 -11.35 -16.78 10.30
CA ILE A 93 -11.02 -18.15 9.88
C ILE A 93 -10.66 -19.07 11.05
N GLY A 94 -10.86 -18.63 12.30
CA GLY A 94 -10.55 -19.42 13.50
C GLY A 94 -9.06 -19.63 13.75
N ARG A 95 -8.19 -18.99 12.94
CA ARG A 95 -6.73 -19.08 13.10
C ARG A 95 -6.28 -18.15 14.23
N LYS A 96 -5.47 -18.66 15.13
CA LYS A 96 -4.78 -17.81 16.11
C LYS A 96 -3.82 -16.87 15.37
N PRO A 97 -3.72 -15.60 15.80
CA PRO A 97 -2.70 -14.69 15.29
C PRO A 97 -1.29 -15.27 15.39
N ALA A 98 -0.39 -14.80 14.54
CA ALA A 98 1.01 -15.19 14.54
C ALA A 98 1.64 -15.08 15.94
N ARG A 99 2.67 -15.89 16.22
CA ARG A 99 3.26 -15.99 17.59
C ARG A 99 3.84 -14.68 18.10
N ASP A 100 4.26 -13.80 17.22
CA ASP A 100 4.80 -12.47 17.54
C ASP A 100 3.71 -11.41 17.77
N ILE A 101 2.44 -11.75 17.55
CA ILE A 101 1.28 -10.92 17.85
C ILE A 101 0.69 -11.32 19.22
N LYS A 102 0.47 -10.34 20.08
CA LYS A 102 -0.11 -10.49 21.40
C LYS A 102 -1.63 -10.36 21.41
N ALA A 103 -2.14 -9.39 20.63
CA ALA A 103 -3.56 -9.08 20.53
C ALA A 103 -3.93 -8.44 19.21
N VAL A 104 -5.20 -8.57 18.84
CA VAL A 104 -5.83 -7.86 17.72
C VAL A 104 -6.98 -7.04 18.27
N GLN A 105 -7.09 -5.78 17.86
CA GLN A 105 -8.15 -4.88 18.29
C GLN A 105 -8.80 -4.22 17.09
N TRP A 106 -10.12 -4.12 17.12
CA TRP A 106 -10.93 -3.45 16.11
C TRP A 106 -11.43 -2.13 16.67
N LEU A 107 -11.07 -1.04 16.04
CA LEU A 107 -11.32 0.32 16.53
C LEU A 107 -11.92 1.23 15.46
N PRO A 108 -12.79 2.18 15.83
CA PRO A 108 -13.13 3.30 14.97
C PRO A 108 -11.87 4.08 14.57
N LEU A 109 -11.91 4.79 13.44
CA LEU A 109 -10.74 5.47 12.86
C LEU A 109 -9.96 6.33 13.87
N ASP A 110 -10.65 7.23 14.57
CA ASP A 110 -9.99 8.15 15.51
C ASP A 110 -9.32 7.41 16.67
N ALA A 111 -10.00 6.38 17.20
CA ALA A 111 -9.44 5.54 18.25
C ALA A 111 -8.27 4.69 17.74
N ALA A 112 -8.32 4.20 16.49
CA ALA A 112 -7.22 3.48 15.87
C ALA A 112 -6.00 4.39 15.70
N ILE A 113 -6.19 5.63 15.20
CA ILE A 113 -5.11 6.62 15.08
C ILE A 113 -4.48 6.91 16.45
N ALA A 114 -5.31 7.15 17.48
CA ALA A 114 -4.83 7.43 18.83
C ALA A 114 -4.11 6.24 19.47
N ARG A 115 -4.50 5.00 19.10
CA ARG A 115 -3.91 3.77 19.63
C ARG A 115 -2.57 3.40 19.01
N LEU A 116 -2.33 3.77 17.75
CA LEU A 116 -1.06 3.53 17.06
C LEU A 116 0.09 4.20 17.80
N GLU A 117 1.21 3.50 17.95
CA GLU A 117 2.39 4.03 18.64
C GLU A 117 3.46 4.57 17.68
N LEU A 118 3.42 4.19 16.41
CA LEU A 118 4.37 4.69 15.41
C LEU A 118 3.84 5.98 14.75
N PRO A 119 4.51 7.13 14.94
CA PRO A 119 4.02 8.42 14.42
C PRO A 119 3.77 8.43 12.91
N LEU A 120 4.59 7.71 12.12
CA LEU A 120 4.39 7.59 10.68
C LEU A 120 3.13 6.79 10.31
N GLU A 121 2.78 5.78 11.09
CA GLU A 121 1.54 5.03 10.88
C GLU A 121 0.32 5.84 11.31
N GLN A 122 0.41 6.61 12.38
CA GLN A 122 -0.64 7.57 12.79
C GLN A 122 -0.91 8.59 11.69
N LEU A 123 0.16 9.21 11.17
CA LEU A 123 0.07 10.20 10.09
C LEU A 123 -0.50 9.55 8.82
N PHE A 124 0.00 8.38 8.46
CA PHE A 124 -0.48 7.64 7.30
C PHE A 124 -1.98 7.31 7.44
N LEU A 125 -2.38 6.69 8.56
CA LEU A 125 -3.78 6.33 8.78
C LEU A 125 -4.70 7.56 8.84
N ARG A 126 -4.25 8.69 9.38
CA ARG A 126 -4.99 9.94 9.36
C ARG A 126 -5.29 10.43 7.94
N ASN A 127 -4.32 10.28 7.03
CA ASN A 127 -4.45 10.73 5.65
C ASN A 127 -5.29 9.77 4.79
N VAL A 128 -5.07 8.45 4.92
CA VAL A 128 -5.74 7.47 4.05
C VAL A 128 -7.00 6.86 4.68
N GLY A 129 -7.17 6.96 5.99
CA GLY A 129 -8.28 6.34 6.73
C GLY A 129 -9.67 6.74 6.24
N PRO A 130 -9.97 8.03 6.02
CA PRO A 130 -11.27 8.44 5.46
C PRO A 130 -11.57 7.76 4.13
N ARG A 131 -10.57 7.65 3.23
CA ARG A 131 -10.69 6.95 1.96
C ARG A 131 -10.84 5.44 2.15
N ALA A 132 -10.10 4.85 3.08
CA ALA A 132 -10.19 3.43 3.39
C ALA A 132 -11.57 3.04 3.95
N LEU A 133 -12.23 3.92 4.67
CA LEU A 133 -13.58 3.72 5.22
C LEU A 133 -14.69 4.10 4.26
N ALA A 134 -14.42 4.89 3.24
CA ALA A 134 -15.40 5.20 2.23
C ALA A 134 -15.89 3.88 1.60
N LYS A 135 -17.21 3.66 1.61
CA LYS A 135 -17.80 2.53 0.92
C LYS A 135 -17.39 2.63 -0.54
N ALA A 136 -16.60 1.66 -1.03
CA ALA A 136 -16.24 1.66 -2.43
C ALA A 136 -17.53 1.76 -3.25
N PRO A 137 -17.64 2.65 -4.25
CA PRO A 137 -18.69 2.51 -5.24
C PRO A 137 -18.62 1.05 -5.73
N PRO A 138 -19.77 0.39 -6.02
CA PRO A 138 -19.75 -0.91 -6.61
C PRO A 138 -18.75 -0.85 -7.75
N ALA A 139 -17.86 -1.85 -7.84
CA ALA A 139 -16.77 -1.85 -8.81
C ALA A 139 -17.35 -1.39 -10.15
N ALA A 140 -16.99 -0.17 -10.56
CA ALA A 140 -17.28 0.27 -11.91
C ALA A 140 -16.58 -0.78 -12.76
N GLU A 141 -17.34 -1.59 -13.48
CA GLU A 141 -16.84 -2.42 -14.55
C GLU A 141 -15.82 -1.56 -15.28
N ALA A 142 -14.58 -2.02 -15.32
CA ALA A 142 -13.57 -1.37 -16.12
C ALA A 142 -14.24 -1.19 -17.50
N PRO A 143 -14.24 0.01 -18.09
CA PRO A 143 -14.84 0.20 -19.38
C PRO A 143 -14.22 -0.86 -20.30
N ILE A 144 -15.03 -1.80 -20.74
CA ILE A 144 -14.66 -2.75 -21.77
C ILE A 144 -14.17 -1.87 -22.91
N ALA A 145 -12.87 -1.93 -23.20
CA ALA A 145 -12.29 -1.21 -24.31
C ALA A 145 -13.17 -1.50 -25.54
N ALA A 146 -13.86 -0.48 -26.00
CA ALA A 146 -14.65 -0.59 -27.22
C ALA A 146 -13.72 -1.10 -28.31
N PRO A 147 -14.16 -2.06 -29.15
CA PRO A 147 -13.36 -2.48 -30.28
C PRO A 147 -13.03 -1.27 -31.13
N PRO A 148 -11.82 -1.19 -31.72
CA PRO A 148 -11.44 -0.05 -32.55
C PRO A 148 -12.47 0.10 -33.67
N PRO A 149 -12.90 1.33 -33.99
CA PRO A 149 -13.82 1.55 -35.09
C PRO A 149 -13.22 1.00 -36.38
N ALA A 150 -14.03 0.24 -37.12
CA ALA A 150 -13.66 -0.28 -38.43
C ALA A 150 -13.15 0.87 -39.33
N ALA A 151 -12.04 0.62 -39.98
CA ALA A 151 -11.41 1.55 -40.92
C ALA A 151 -12.44 2.00 -41.98
N LEU A 152 -12.75 3.29 -41.98
CA LEU A 152 -13.35 3.95 -43.14
C LEU A 152 -12.20 4.44 -44.00
N ASP A 153 -12.16 3.93 -45.22
CA ASP A 153 -11.28 4.38 -46.27
C ASP A 153 -11.36 5.92 -46.45
N THR A 154 -10.24 6.59 -46.27
CA THR A 154 -10.09 8.01 -46.60
C THR A 154 -8.83 8.17 -47.47
N PRO A 155 -8.93 8.89 -48.60
CA PRO A 155 -7.86 8.93 -49.57
C PRO A 155 -6.63 9.74 -49.11
N ALA A 156 -5.50 9.37 -49.67
CA ALA A 156 -4.16 9.89 -49.38
C ALA A 156 -4.04 11.41 -49.45
N VAL A 157 -3.46 12.02 -48.41
CA VAL A 157 -2.94 13.38 -48.39
C VAL A 157 -1.42 13.30 -48.19
N PRO A 158 -0.60 14.09 -48.89
CA PRO A 158 0.86 13.89 -48.99
C PRO A 158 1.60 14.21 -47.66
N GLU A 159 2.65 13.43 -47.45
CA GLU A 159 3.54 13.46 -46.29
C GLU A 159 4.20 14.82 -46.03
N ALA A 160 4.07 15.31 -44.77
CA ALA A 160 4.95 16.33 -44.23
C ALA A 160 6.03 15.64 -43.36
N PRO A 161 7.26 16.17 -43.24
CA PRO A 161 8.40 15.48 -42.66
C PRO A 161 8.21 15.21 -41.16
N THR A 162 8.30 13.94 -40.79
CA THR A 162 8.26 13.46 -39.42
C THR A 162 9.53 13.86 -38.67
N ILE A 163 9.41 14.77 -37.70
CA ILE A 163 10.44 15.00 -36.69
C ILE A 163 10.31 13.88 -35.68
N MET A 164 11.23 12.91 -35.68
CA MET A 164 11.34 11.89 -34.67
C MET A 164 11.80 12.52 -33.35
N LEU A 165 10.86 12.76 -32.44
CA LEU A 165 11.16 13.07 -31.03
C LEU A 165 11.38 11.76 -30.30
N ALA A 166 12.61 11.51 -29.83
CA ALA A 166 12.95 10.32 -29.05
C ALA A 166 12.10 10.23 -27.79
N PRO A 167 11.62 9.04 -27.39
CA PRO A 167 10.84 8.89 -26.18
C PRO A 167 11.71 9.20 -24.95
N GLN A 168 11.29 10.18 -24.17
CA GLN A 168 11.89 10.50 -22.87
C GLN A 168 11.60 9.33 -21.90
N PRO A 169 12.62 8.79 -21.22
CA PRO A 169 12.40 7.75 -20.23
C PRO A 169 11.59 8.32 -19.05
N ARG A 170 10.41 7.78 -18.80
CA ARG A 170 9.63 8.08 -17.59
C ARG A 170 10.44 7.57 -16.41
N LYS A 171 11.01 8.48 -15.63
CA LYS A 171 11.67 8.15 -14.36
C LYS A 171 10.64 7.49 -13.43
N GLY A 172 10.85 6.23 -13.10
CA GLY A 172 10.00 5.52 -12.16
C GLY A 172 10.05 6.19 -10.78
N PHE A 173 8.98 6.05 -10.01
CA PHE A 173 8.82 6.61 -8.66
C PHE A 173 10.02 6.35 -7.73
N LEU A 174 10.72 5.23 -7.93
CA LEU A 174 11.95 4.87 -7.21
C LEU A 174 13.11 5.86 -7.48
N GLN A 175 13.20 6.41 -8.69
CA GLN A 175 14.25 7.36 -9.08
C GLN A 175 14.05 8.73 -8.41
N LEU A 176 12.79 9.15 -8.26
CA LEU A 176 12.44 10.39 -7.54
C LEU A 176 12.84 10.34 -6.05
N ILE A 177 12.71 9.18 -5.42
CA ILE A 177 13.10 8.98 -4.00
C ILE A 177 14.63 9.00 -3.86
N LEU A 178 15.37 8.42 -4.82
CA LEU A 178 16.84 8.40 -4.81
C LEU A 178 17.42 9.80 -5.05
N ASP A 179 16.82 10.58 -5.94
CA ASP A 179 17.25 11.97 -6.24
C ASP A 179 17.00 12.91 -5.04
N ALA A 180 15.90 12.73 -4.29
CA ALA A 180 15.62 13.49 -3.08
C ALA A 180 16.65 13.22 -1.95
N PHE A 181 17.23 12.01 -1.90
CA PHE A 181 18.30 11.67 -0.95
C PHE A 181 19.66 12.21 -1.36
N ALA A 182 19.93 12.39 -2.65
CA ALA A 182 21.18 12.92 -3.16
C ALA A 182 21.30 14.44 -2.92
N LEU A 183 20.22 15.19 -3.04
CA LEU A 183 20.20 16.65 -2.80
C LEU A 183 20.50 17.02 -1.33
N ARG A 184 20.09 16.17 -0.37
CA ARG A 184 20.30 16.45 1.06
C ARG A 184 21.76 16.27 1.53
N ARG A 185 22.61 15.65 0.70
CA ARG A 185 24.07 15.52 0.99
C ARG A 185 24.90 16.72 0.57
N ARG A 186 24.41 17.57 -0.33
CA ARG A 186 25.16 18.74 -0.81
C ARG A 186 25.01 20.01 0.04
N SER A 187 24.07 20.01 1.01
CA SER A 187 23.88 21.17 1.92
C SER A 187 24.65 21.08 3.24
N ARG A 188 25.59 20.15 3.37
CA ARG A 188 26.43 19.97 4.56
C ARG A 188 27.91 19.80 4.25
N ALA A 189 28.41 20.53 3.27
CA ALA A 189 29.86 20.75 3.07
C ALA A 189 30.16 22.25 3.10
#